data_8fab0f16fd95760577fa87d991b4040f
#
_entry.id   8fab0f16fd95760577fa87d991b4040f
#
_cell.length_a   1.000
_cell.length_b   1.000
_cell.length_c   1.000
_cell.angle_alpha   90.00
_cell.angle_beta   90.00
_cell.angle_gamma   90.00
#
_symmetry.space_group_name_H-M   'P 1'
#
loop_
_entity.id
_entity.type
_entity.pdbx_description
1 polymer ?
#
loop_
_entity_poly.entity_id
_entity_poly.type
_entity_poly.pdbx_seq_one_letter_code
_entity_poly.pdbx_strand_id
1 'polypeptide(L)'
;MAKKKTEIPKYGTIMLKGIQYYRTRIMDADGKQVSLYAATCEELYEKQLEARRQVEEIVFHRQHPTVAEYCEKWLLMQSAKVTAATLRGYTADMKNYIIKPLGEMYMEEVTADDIRLALVPLSKKSEGLYSKVNMLLKCVFYSAERSRILQCNPCVGISGKGGKAAKKKEALTDQQVEVLLDTVKGLPPHLFIVLGLYSGLRREEILALQWDCVFLDEPTPYISVRRAWRTEHNRPVISTTLKTKAARRDIPIPKCLVDCLREKSPLKYPKNRAVVILFCNHLTLILPSFFPVILLGTTINLVKNGFLASNCIKPYQKQKPGKP
;
A
#
# COMPACT_ATOMS: atom_id res chain seq x y z
N MET A 1 -1.14 20.35 -57.94
CA MET A 1 -1.02 21.45 -56.97
C MET A 1 0.45 21.66 -56.65
N ALA A 2 1.03 22.81 -57.03
CA ALA A 2 2.43 23.10 -56.78
C ALA A 2 2.66 23.29 -55.29
N LYS A 3 3.62 22.52 -54.67
CA LYS A 3 4.06 22.71 -53.32
C LYS A 3 4.60 24.14 -53.17
N LYS A 4 3.95 24.98 -52.37
CA LYS A 4 4.50 26.28 -51.97
C LYS A 4 5.90 26.03 -51.35
N LYS A 5 6.95 26.59 -51.99
CA LYS A 5 8.28 26.58 -51.43
C LYS A 5 8.21 27.38 -50.11
N THR A 6 8.43 26.73 -49.01
CA THR A 6 8.50 27.38 -47.67
C THR A 6 9.75 28.26 -47.66
N GLU A 7 9.60 29.57 -47.54
CA GLU A 7 10.74 30.49 -47.44
C GLU A 7 11.44 30.26 -46.12
N ILE A 8 12.71 29.84 -46.17
CA ILE A 8 13.54 29.63 -44.97
C ILE A 8 13.98 30.99 -44.45
N PRO A 9 13.75 31.30 -43.15
CA PRO A 9 14.18 32.56 -42.55
C PRO A 9 15.69 32.71 -42.58
N LYS A 10 16.15 33.96 -42.67
CA LYS A 10 17.57 34.28 -42.52
C LYS A 10 17.96 34.23 -41.04
N TYR A 11 18.97 33.41 -40.72
CA TYR A 11 19.47 33.25 -39.37
C TYR A 11 20.81 33.99 -39.17
N GLY A 12 21.06 34.48 -37.95
CA GLY A 12 22.37 35.00 -37.57
C GLY A 12 23.40 33.89 -37.42
N THR A 13 24.65 34.20 -37.65
CA THR A 13 25.75 33.25 -37.52
C THR A 13 26.58 33.51 -36.24
N ILE A 14 27.19 32.47 -35.73
CA ILE A 14 28.10 32.51 -34.56
C ILE A 14 29.29 31.57 -34.81
N MET A 15 30.45 31.96 -34.34
CA MET A 15 31.66 31.11 -34.37
C MET A 15 31.76 30.34 -33.05
N LEU A 16 31.77 29.02 -33.12
CA LEU A 16 31.99 28.14 -31.96
C LEU A 16 33.16 27.21 -32.27
N LYS A 17 34.20 27.27 -31.47
CA LYS A 17 35.44 26.46 -31.64
C LYS A 17 36.04 26.52 -33.05
N GLY A 18 36.00 27.69 -33.68
CA GLY A 18 36.54 27.89 -35.04
C GLY A 18 35.62 27.45 -36.19
N ILE A 19 34.41 26.94 -35.89
CA ILE A 19 33.41 26.52 -36.90
C ILE A 19 32.24 27.50 -36.86
N GLN A 20 31.78 27.93 -38.04
CA GLN A 20 30.62 28.80 -38.16
C GLN A 20 29.31 28.00 -38.10
N TYR A 21 28.41 28.46 -37.24
CA TYR A 21 27.05 27.88 -37.09
C TYR A 21 26.01 28.98 -37.27
N TYR A 22 24.85 28.58 -37.79
CA TYR A 22 23.64 29.38 -37.75
C TYR A 22 22.98 29.22 -36.37
N ARG A 23 22.39 30.30 -35.84
CA ARG A 23 21.77 30.33 -34.50
C ARG A 23 20.38 30.90 -34.54
N THR A 24 19.47 30.28 -33.78
CA THR A 24 18.18 30.85 -33.42
C THR A 24 17.89 30.64 -31.93
N ARG A 25 16.87 31.28 -31.41
CA ARG A 25 16.38 31.09 -30.03
C ARG A 25 14.92 30.77 -30.08
N ILE A 26 14.50 29.86 -29.21
CA ILE A 26 13.11 29.53 -28.96
C ILE A 26 12.87 29.65 -27.46
N MET A 27 11.57 29.79 -27.08
CA MET A 27 11.16 29.66 -25.69
C MET A 27 10.82 28.19 -25.46
N ASP A 28 11.27 27.62 -24.36
CA ASP A 28 10.84 26.28 -23.91
C ASP A 28 9.48 26.36 -23.22
N ALA A 29 8.97 25.20 -22.81
CA ALA A 29 7.67 25.08 -22.14
C ALA A 29 7.63 25.76 -20.74
N ASP A 30 8.80 26.12 -20.19
CA ASP A 30 8.96 26.82 -18.90
C ASP A 30 9.20 28.33 -19.07
N GLY A 31 9.14 28.84 -20.33
CA GLY A 31 9.40 30.26 -20.64
C GLY A 31 10.86 30.64 -20.64
N LYS A 32 11.81 29.69 -20.65
CA LYS A 32 13.23 29.97 -20.75
C LYS A 32 13.67 29.98 -22.20
N GLN A 33 14.63 30.88 -22.54
CA GLN A 33 15.24 30.91 -23.86
C GLN A 33 16.26 29.79 -24.06
N VAL A 34 16.03 28.94 -25.06
CA VAL A 34 16.95 27.90 -25.51
C VAL A 34 17.51 28.27 -26.86
N SER A 35 18.83 28.18 -27.02
CA SER A 35 19.52 28.46 -28.30
C SER A 35 19.69 27.18 -29.10
N LEU A 36 19.30 27.22 -30.38
CA LEU A 36 19.49 26.13 -31.34
C LEU A 36 20.61 26.52 -32.32
N TYR A 37 21.40 25.55 -32.73
CA TYR A 37 22.51 25.68 -33.64
C TYR A 37 22.46 24.60 -34.71
N ALA A 38 22.86 24.98 -35.96
CA ALA A 38 23.03 24.03 -37.04
C ALA A 38 24.11 24.53 -38.02
N ALA A 39 24.64 23.62 -38.82
CA ALA A 39 25.63 23.95 -39.84
C ALA A 39 25.02 24.66 -41.06
N THR A 40 23.74 24.39 -41.37
CA THR A 40 22.99 25.00 -42.47
C THR A 40 21.73 25.70 -42.00
N CYS A 41 21.22 26.66 -42.79
CA CYS A 41 19.93 27.31 -42.49
C CYS A 41 18.76 26.35 -42.54
N GLU A 42 18.81 25.38 -43.46
CA GLU A 42 17.75 24.38 -43.64
C GLU A 42 17.65 23.49 -42.43
N GLU A 43 18.78 22.93 -41.99
CA GLU A 43 18.86 22.10 -40.77
C GLU A 43 18.39 22.87 -39.51
N LEU A 44 18.76 24.17 -39.41
CA LEU A 44 18.35 24.99 -38.30
C LEU A 44 16.82 25.23 -38.30
N TYR A 45 16.24 25.42 -39.48
CA TYR A 45 14.80 25.61 -39.64
C TYR A 45 14.02 24.35 -39.24
N GLU A 46 14.48 23.17 -39.67
CA GLU A 46 13.89 21.91 -39.26
C GLU A 46 13.96 21.68 -37.77
N LYS A 47 15.15 21.92 -37.14
CA LYS A 47 15.32 21.85 -35.69
C LYS A 47 14.42 22.84 -34.95
N GLN A 48 14.22 24.04 -35.50
CA GLN A 48 13.36 25.05 -34.91
C GLN A 48 11.87 24.61 -34.97
N LEU A 49 11.42 24.06 -36.09
CA LEU A 49 10.03 23.56 -36.23
C LEU A 49 9.77 22.41 -35.28
N GLU A 50 10.68 21.43 -35.23
CA GLU A 50 10.55 20.30 -34.34
C GLU A 50 10.53 20.72 -32.87
N ALA A 51 11.44 21.61 -32.48
CA ALA A 51 11.49 22.11 -31.11
C ALA A 51 10.23 22.90 -30.72
N ARG A 52 9.66 23.71 -31.65
CA ARG A 52 8.39 24.39 -31.42
C ARG A 52 7.23 23.40 -31.26
N ARG A 53 7.17 22.37 -32.11
CA ARG A 53 6.15 21.33 -32.01
C ARG A 53 6.21 20.60 -30.67
N GLN A 54 7.42 20.26 -30.22
CA GLN A 54 7.62 19.63 -28.91
C GLN A 54 7.17 20.53 -27.74
N VAL A 55 7.46 21.83 -27.84
CA VAL A 55 7.00 22.81 -26.82
C VAL A 55 5.48 22.92 -26.82
N GLU A 56 4.85 23.01 -27.97
CA GLU A 56 3.39 23.06 -28.12
C GLU A 56 2.73 21.81 -27.56
N GLU A 57 3.28 20.63 -27.84
CA GLU A 57 2.82 19.34 -27.34
C GLU A 57 2.92 19.28 -25.80
N ILE A 58 4.07 19.70 -25.22
CA ILE A 58 4.25 19.76 -23.77
C ILE A 58 3.24 20.71 -23.11
N VAL A 59 3.05 21.89 -23.70
CA VAL A 59 2.08 22.89 -23.18
C VAL A 59 0.66 22.36 -23.28
N PHE A 60 0.31 21.70 -24.41
CA PHE A 60 -0.99 21.05 -24.56
C PHE A 60 -1.26 19.99 -23.50
N HIS A 61 -0.33 19.05 -23.29
CA HIS A 61 -0.44 18.02 -22.25
C HIS A 61 -0.49 18.57 -20.82
N ARG A 62 0.17 19.70 -20.56
CA ARG A 62 0.06 20.38 -19.26
C ARG A 62 -1.34 20.97 -19.02
N GLN A 63 -1.98 21.45 -20.05
CA GLN A 63 -3.34 22.02 -19.98
C GLN A 63 -4.41 20.92 -20.04
N HIS A 64 -4.19 19.87 -20.85
CA HIS A 64 -5.09 18.76 -21.12
C HIS A 64 -4.42 17.41 -20.74
N PRO A 65 -4.17 17.14 -19.46
CA PRO A 65 -3.53 15.90 -19.04
C PRO A 65 -4.45 14.70 -19.25
N THR A 66 -3.85 13.55 -19.56
CA THR A 66 -4.56 12.28 -19.51
C THR A 66 -4.88 11.86 -18.06
N VAL A 67 -5.79 10.91 -17.90
CA VAL A 67 -6.10 10.35 -16.56
C VAL A 67 -4.86 9.72 -15.93
N ALA A 68 -4.01 9.05 -16.73
CA ALA A 68 -2.78 8.44 -16.22
C ALA A 68 -1.81 9.51 -15.67
N GLU A 69 -1.52 10.55 -16.46
CA GLU A 69 -0.62 11.65 -16.07
C GLU A 69 -1.14 12.38 -14.81
N TYR A 70 -2.45 12.63 -14.76
CA TYR A 70 -3.02 13.29 -13.59
C TYR A 70 -3.01 12.41 -12.34
N CYS A 71 -3.25 11.11 -12.48
CA CYS A 71 -3.13 10.15 -11.37
C CYS A 71 -1.70 10.12 -10.81
N GLU A 72 -0.67 10.13 -11.65
CA GLU A 72 0.74 10.18 -11.23
C GLU A 72 1.05 11.49 -10.49
N LYS A 73 0.62 12.61 -11.03
CA LYS A 73 0.75 13.93 -10.38
C LYS A 73 0.04 13.94 -9.01
N TRP A 74 -1.16 13.39 -8.93
CA TRP A 74 -1.91 13.29 -7.68
C TRP A 74 -1.22 12.40 -6.67
N LEU A 75 -0.68 11.23 -7.07
CA LEU A 75 0.09 10.34 -6.20
C LEU A 75 1.34 11.03 -5.65
N LEU A 76 2.03 11.81 -6.48
CA LEU A 76 3.17 12.60 -6.04
C LEU A 76 2.76 13.62 -4.96
N MET A 77 1.64 14.33 -5.14
CA MET A 77 1.12 15.25 -4.11
C MET A 77 0.71 14.52 -2.82
N GLN A 78 0.20 13.27 -2.92
CA GLN A 78 -0.15 12.46 -1.75
C GLN A 78 1.07 11.91 -1.01
N SER A 79 2.21 11.74 -1.68
CA SER A 79 3.42 11.20 -1.05
C SER A 79 3.89 12.02 0.15
N ALA A 80 3.62 13.33 0.16
CA ALA A 80 3.91 14.24 1.27
C ALA A 80 2.91 14.13 2.45
N LYS A 81 1.73 13.51 2.23
CA LYS A 81 0.61 13.53 3.20
C LYS A 81 0.33 12.17 3.82
N VAL A 82 0.64 11.08 3.12
CA VAL A 82 0.31 9.73 3.55
C VAL A 82 1.55 8.88 3.78
N THR A 83 1.41 7.80 4.54
CA THR A 83 2.52 6.87 4.76
C THR A 83 2.89 6.12 3.48
N ALA A 84 4.15 5.69 3.36
CA ALA A 84 4.63 4.91 2.22
C ALA A 84 3.80 3.63 1.96
N ALA A 85 3.29 2.98 3.01
CA ALA A 85 2.41 1.82 2.88
C ALA A 85 1.06 2.18 2.26
N THR A 86 0.46 3.30 2.67
CA THR A 86 -0.79 3.82 2.10
C THR A 86 -0.59 4.22 0.64
N LEU A 87 0.50 4.92 0.35
CA LEU A 87 0.84 5.35 -1.02
C LEU A 87 1.00 4.14 -1.95
N ARG A 88 1.73 3.11 -1.55
CA ARG A 88 1.84 1.85 -2.32
C ARG A 88 0.47 1.24 -2.61
N GLY A 89 -0.42 1.22 -1.62
CA GLY A 89 -1.79 0.74 -1.80
C GLY A 89 -2.60 1.57 -2.80
N TYR A 90 -2.46 2.90 -2.76
CA TYR A 90 -3.11 3.79 -3.73
C TYR A 90 -2.56 3.59 -5.14
N THR A 91 -1.24 3.52 -5.28
CA THR A 91 -0.58 3.28 -6.58
C THR A 91 -1.03 1.96 -7.21
N ALA A 92 -1.08 0.88 -6.42
CA ALA A 92 -1.52 -0.42 -6.93
C ALA A 92 -2.99 -0.41 -7.38
N ASP A 93 -3.87 0.19 -6.57
CA ASP A 93 -5.30 0.25 -6.90
C ASP A 93 -5.57 1.17 -8.10
N MET A 94 -4.91 2.33 -8.17
CA MET A 94 -5.03 3.24 -9.31
C MET A 94 -4.54 2.59 -10.61
N LYS A 95 -3.36 1.97 -10.58
CA LYS A 95 -2.80 1.29 -11.76
C LYS A 95 -3.74 0.22 -12.30
N ASN A 96 -4.32 -0.60 -11.41
CA ASN A 96 -5.11 -1.74 -11.82
C ASN A 96 -6.56 -1.39 -12.18
N TYR A 97 -7.15 -0.37 -11.56
CA TYR A 97 -8.59 -0.13 -11.62
C TYR A 97 -8.99 1.27 -12.13
N ILE A 98 -8.04 2.19 -12.28
CA ILE A 98 -8.30 3.54 -12.81
C ILE A 98 -7.49 3.75 -14.08
N ILE A 99 -6.16 3.63 -14.01
CA ILE A 99 -5.28 3.90 -15.15
C ILE A 99 -5.48 2.87 -16.26
N LYS A 100 -5.64 1.59 -15.92
CA LYS A 100 -5.84 0.55 -16.92
C LYS A 100 -7.08 0.76 -17.81
N PRO A 101 -8.27 1.11 -17.28
CA PRO A 101 -9.47 1.36 -18.08
C PRO A 101 -9.59 2.78 -18.63
N LEU A 102 -9.05 3.81 -17.98
CA LEU A 102 -9.31 5.22 -18.30
C LEU A 102 -8.03 6.00 -18.64
N GLY A 103 -6.85 5.42 -18.45
CA GLY A 103 -5.58 6.15 -18.43
C GLY A 103 -5.24 6.93 -19.70
N GLU A 104 -5.65 6.41 -20.87
CA GLU A 104 -5.39 7.02 -22.18
C GLU A 104 -6.35 8.17 -22.52
N MET A 105 -7.49 8.26 -21.81
CA MET A 105 -8.45 9.33 -22.01
C MET A 105 -7.96 10.64 -21.42
N TYR A 106 -8.25 11.77 -22.08
CA TYR A 106 -8.04 13.08 -21.47
C TYR A 106 -9.02 13.29 -20.30
N MET A 107 -8.54 13.98 -19.24
CA MET A 107 -9.36 14.21 -18.05
C MET A 107 -10.71 14.87 -18.35
N GLU A 108 -10.75 15.76 -19.35
CA GLU A 108 -11.95 16.50 -19.75
C GLU A 108 -12.96 15.65 -20.52
N GLU A 109 -12.54 14.58 -21.16
CA GLU A 109 -13.37 13.69 -21.97
C GLU A 109 -14.08 12.63 -21.13
N VAL A 110 -13.59 12.38 -19.90
CA VAL A 110 -14.13 11.33 -19.02
C VAL A 110 -15.54 11.69 -18.58
N THR A 111 -16.49 10.86 -18.90
CA THR A 111 -17.90 11.00 -18.52
C THR A 111 -18.22 10.21 -17.25
N ALA A 112 -19.37 10.48 -16.65
CA ALA A 112 -19.88 9.69 -15.53
C ALA A 112 -20.12 8.21 -15.90
N ASP A 113 -20.44 7.93 -17.18
CA ASP A 113 -20.67 6.57 -17.66
C ASP A 113 -19.37 5.80 -17.82
N ASP A 114 -18.29 6.45 -18.27
CA ASP A 114 -16.96 5.82 -18.31
C ASP A 114 -16.51 5.40 -16.91
N ILE A 115 -16.74 6.25 -15.91
CA ILE A 115 -16.43 5.91 -14.52
C ILE A 115 -17.29 4.74 -14.00
N ARG A 116 -18.59 4.72 -14.34
CA ARG A 116 -19.49 3.60 -13.99
C ARG A 116 -19.00 2.31 -14.63
N LEU A 117 -18.63 2.34 -15.93
CA LEU A 117 -18.10 1.19 -16.65
C LEU A 117 -16.78 0.69 -16.05
N ALA A 118 -15.86 1.60 -15.67
CA ALA A 118 -14.62 1.24 -14.98
C ALA A 118 -14.86 0.56 -13.63
N LEU A 119 -15.97 0.87 -12.94
CA LEU A 119 -16.36 0.26 -11.67
C LEU A 119 -17.07 -1.10 -11.82
N VAL A 120 -17.63 -1.44 -13.00
CA VAL A 120 -18.37 -2.70 -13.23
C VAL A 120 -17.56 -3.95 -12.84
N PRO A 121 -16.29 -4.12 -13.23
CA PRO A 121 -15.50 -5.30 -12.84
C PRO A 121 -15.33 -5.45 -11.34
N LEU A 122 -15.42 -4.34 -10.59
CA LEU A 122 -15.29 -4.33 -9.13
C LEU A 122 -16.55 -4.80 -8.43
N SER A 123 -17.71 -4.86 -9.11
CA SER A 123 -18.96 -5.41 -8.57
C SER A 123 -18.82 -6.88 -8.14
N LYS A 124 -17.91 -7.63 -8.79
CA LYS A 124 -17.58 -9.02 -8.46
C LYS A 124 -16.50 -9.16 -7.38
N LYS A 125 -15.86 -8.07 -6.98
CA LYS A 125 -14.82 -8.00 -5.93
C LYS A 125 -15.43 -7.63 -4.58
N SER A 126 -14.59 -7.43 -3.56
CA SER A 126 -15.06 -7.04 -2.22
C SER A 126 -15.59 -5.61 -2.19
N GLU A 127 -16.63 -5.36 -1.38
CA GLU A 127 -17.18 -4.04 -1.13
C GLU A 127 -16.10 -3.03 -0.69
N GLY A 128 -15.15 -3.46 0.15
CA GLY A 128 -14.05 -2.60 0.61
C GLY A 128 -13.14 -2.12 -0.53
N LEU A 129 -12.87 -2.98 -1.54
CA LEU A 129 -12.09 -2.59 -2.71
C LEU A 129 -12.88 -1.63 -3.60
N TYR A 130 -14.17 -1.94 -3.85
CA TYR A 130 -15.06 -1.06 -4.61
C TYR A 130 -15.11 0.35 -4.02
N SER A 131 -15.39 0.44 -2.71
CA SER A 131 -15.46 1.71 -1.99
C SER A 131 -14.13 2.48 -2.02
N LYS A 132 -13.00 1.76 -1.92
CA LYS A 132 -11.67 2.37 -1.97
C LYS A 132 -11.35 2.94 -3.34
N VAL A 133 -11.61 2.21 -4.41
CA VAL A 133 -11.37 2.70 -5.79
C VAL A 133 -12.30 3.87 -6.12
N ASN A 134 -13.56 3.78 -5.74
CA ASN A 134 -14.51 4.88 -5.92
C ASN A 134 -14.08 6.14 -5.13
N MET A 135 -13.56 5.98 -3.92
CA MET A 135 -12.99 7.09 -3.15
C MET A 135 -11.78 7.70 -3.87
N LEU A 136 -10.88 6.87 -4.43
CA LEU A 136 -9.71 7.36 -5.17
C LEU A 136 -10.12 8.13 -6.43
N LEU A 137 -11.08 7.63 -7.22
CA LEU A 137 -11.66 8.33 -8.37
C LEU A 137 -12.19 9.71 -7.94
N LYS A 138 -13.04 9.76 -6.92
CA LYS A 138 -13.57 11.02 -6.39
C LYS A 138 -12.49 11.99 -5.97
N CYS A 139 -11.43 11.51 -5.29
CA CYS A 139 -10.32 12.37 -4.86
C CYS A 139 -9.51 12.93 -6.04
N VAL A 140 -9.24 12.13 -7.06
CA VAL A 140 -8.50 12.54 -8.26
C VAL A 140 -9.30 13.59 -9.04
N PHE A 141 -10.55 13.27 -9.40
CA PHE A 141 -11.39 14.17 -10.19
C PHE A 141 -11.76 15.46 -9.43
N TYR A 142 -11.99 15.39 -8.11
CA TYR A 142 -12.17 16.57 -7.28
C TYR A 142 -10.90 17.44 -7.25
N SER A 143 -9.72 16.84 -7.19
CA SER A 143 -8.46 17.58 -7.25
C SER A 143 -8.28 18.27 -8.60
N ALA A 144 -8.66 17.63 -9.71
CA ALA A 144 -8.58 18.16 -11.07
C ALA A 144 -9.53 19.34 -11.26
N GLU A 145 -10.76 19.25 -10.77
CA GLU A 145 -11.75 20.32 -10.78
C GLU A 145 -11.24 21.56 -9.99
N ARG A 146 -10.73 21.35 -8.78
CA ARG A 146 -10.12 22.43 -7.99
C ARG A 146 -8.89 23.06 -8.64
N SER A 147 -8.16 22.31 -9.45
CA SER A 147 -7.01 22.81 -10.23
C SER A 147 -7.44 23.43 -11.57
N ARG A 148 -8.74 23.58 -11.82
CA ARG A 148 -9.33 24.15 -13.05
C ARG A 148 -8.94 23.40 -14.34
N ILE A 149 -8.59 22.13 -14.22
CA ILE A 149 -8.40 21.22 -15.37
C ILE A 149 -9.77 20.75 -15.86
N LEU A 150 -10.72 20.58 -14.95
CA LEU A 150 -12.10 20.21 -15.26
C LEU A 150 -13.05 21.36 -14.90
N GLN A 151 -14.09 21.55 -15.71
CA GLN A 151 -15.19 22.46 -15.40
C GLN A 151 -16.19 21.80 -14.44
N CYS A 152 -16.44 20.49 -14.60
CA CYS A 152 -17.37 19.70 -13.80
C CYS A 152 -16.74 18.37 -13.43
N ASN A 153 -17.01 17.91 -12.20
CA ASN A 153 -16.52 16.62 -11.72
C ASN A 153 -17.47 15.48 -12.14
N PRO A 154 -17.05 14.55 -13.02
CA PRO A 154 -17.91 13.45 -13.48
C PRO A 154 -18.23 12.41 -12.39
N CYS A 155 -17.54 12.46 -11.23
CA CYS A 155 -17.81 11.58 -10.10
C CYS A 155 -19.00 12.00 -9.24
N VAL A 156 -19.62 13.16 -9.52
CA VAL A 156 -20.78 13.63 -8.77
C VAL A 156 -21.96 12.67 -8.99
N GLY A 157 -22.65 12.29 -7.91
CA GLY A 157 -23.79 11.36 -7.98
C GLY A 157 -23.43 9.88 -8.14
N ILE A 158 -22.14 9.51 -8.30
CA ILE A 158 -21.75 8.10 -8.37
C ILE A 158 -21.81 7.46 -6.98
N SER A 159 -22.60 6.36 -6.87
CA SER A 159 -22.74 5.62 -5.62
C SER A 159 -21.41 5.01 -5.14
N GLY A 160 -21.11 5.20 -3.85
CA GLY A 160 -19.98 4.52 -3.20
C GLY A 160 -20.28 3.07 -2.80
N LYS A 161 -21.51 2.59 -2.99
CA LYS A 161 -21.96 1.26 -2.61
C LYS A 161 -21.87 0.32 -3.81
N GLY A 162 -21.17 -0.78 -3.66
CA GLY A 162 -21.01 -1.81 -4.68
C GLY A 162 -20.02 -2.88 -4.23
N GLY A 163 -19.89 -3.94 -5.01
CA GLY A 163 -19.07 -5.09 -4.66
C GLY A 163 -19.77 -6.11 -3.78
N LYS A 164 -19.11 -7.24 -3.56
CA LYS A 164 -19.63 -8.30 -2.70
C LYS A 164 -19.47 -7.91 -1.24
N ALA A 165 -20.56 -7.94 -0.48
CA ALA A 165 -20.53 -7.74 0.96
C ALA A 165 -19.53 -8.69 1.65
N ALA A 166 -18.80 -8.18 2.63
CA ALA A 166 -17.94 -9.01 3.44
C ALA A 166 -18.77 -9.99 4.25
N LYS A 167 -18.33 -11.26 4.31
CA LYS A 167 -18.93 -12.22 5.24
C LYS A 167 -18.79 -11.70 6.67
N LYS A 168 -19.88 -11.70 7.42
CA LYS A 168 -19.86 -11.32 8.84
C LYS A 168 -18.90 -12.27 9.57
N LYS A 169 -17.92 -11.69 10.24
CA LYS A 169 -16.99 -12.44 11.09
C LYS A 169 -17.67 -12.64 12.43
N GLU A 170 -17.74 -13.87 12.87
CA GLU A 170 -18.25 -14.24 14.19
C GLU A 170 -17.07 -14.39 15.15
N ALA A 171 -17.26 -14.00 16.41
CA ALA A 171 -16.31 -14.27 17.46
C ALA A 171 -16.27 -15.79 17.74
N LEU A 172 -15.13 -16.26 18.25
CA LEU A 172 -15.02 -17.64 18.71
C LEU A 172 -15.92 -17.83 19.93
N THR A 173 -16.60 -18.99 20.00
CA THR A 173 -17.29 -19.40 21.22
C THR A 173 -16.28 -19.89 22.26
N ASP A 174 -16.67 -19.92 23.55
CA ASP A 174 -15.78 -20.38 24.63
C ASP A 174 -15.26 -21.80 24.37
N GLN A 175 -16.11 -22.73 23.91
CA GLN A 175 -15.67 -24.06 23.52
C GLN A 175 -14.64 -24.09 22.40
N GLN A 176 -14.79 -23.19 21.42
CA GLN A 176 -13.82 -23.06 20.32
C GLN A 176 -12.50 -22.47 20.80
N VAL A 177 -12.52 -21.57 21.79
CA VAL A 177 -11.32 -21.02 22.43
C VAL A 177 -10.59 -22.12 23.20
N GLU A 178 -11.28 -22.95 23.97
CA GLU A 178 -10.69 -24.08 24.68
C GLU A 178 -9.99 -25.06 23.72
N VAL A 179 -10.72 -25.52 22.69
CA VAL A 179 -10.14 -26.41 21.67
C VAL A 179 -8.93 -25.79 20.99
N LEU A 180 -8.97 -24.47 20.67
CA LEU A 180 -7.86 -23.76 20.07
C LEU A 180 -6.65 -23.74 21.00
N LEU A 181 -6.83 -23.39 22.27
CA LEU A 181 -5.75 -23.31 23.26
C LEU A 181 -5.11 -24.66 23.51
N ASP A 182 -5.91 -25.73 23.64
CA ASP A 182 -5.42 -27.09 23.80
C ASP A 182 -4.62 -27.55 22.57
N THR A 183 -5.13 -27.25 21.37
CA THR A 183 -4.44 -27.61 20.10
C THR A 183 -3.09 -26.95 19.96
N VAL A 184 -2.95 -25.70 20.41
CA VAL A 184 -1.70 -24.94 20.26
C VAL A 184 -0.80 -25.01 21.49
N LYS A 185 -1.22 -25.67 22.56
CA LYS A 185 -0.45 -25.84 23.79
C LYS A 185 0.92 -26.48 23.52
N GLY A 186 1.97 -25.84 23.98
CA GLY A 186 3.34 -26.29 23.74
C GLY A 186 3.89 -25.96 22.34
N LEU A 187 3.07 -25.45 21.42
CA LEU A 187 3.53 -25.02 20.10
C LEU A 187 4.03 -23.57 20.11
N PRO A 188 4.92 -23.19 19.18
CA PRO A 188 5.42 -21.83 19.06
C PRO A 188 4.37 -20.73 19.01
N PRO A 189 3.20 -20.85 18.35
CA PRO A 189 2.21 -19.78 18.28
C PRO A 189 1.36 -19.61 19.54
N HIS A 190 1.48 -20.50 20.54
CA HIS A 190 0.63 -20.48 21.75
C HIS A 190 0.61 -19.10 22.42
N LEU A 191 1.76 -18.53 22.77
CA LEU A 191 1.81 -17.23 23.42
C LEU A 191 1.23 -16.08 22.59
N PHE A 192 1.44 -16.11 21.28
CA PHE A 192 0.86 -15.14 20.35
C PHE A 192 -0.68 -15.18 20.36
N ILE A 193 -1.24 -16.39 20.35
CA ILE A 193 -2.69 -16.62 20.36
C ILE A 193 -3.28 -16.21 21.72
N VAL A 194 -2.65 -16.60 22.83
CA VAL A 194 -3.06 -16.22 24.18
C VAL A 194 -3.04 -14.69 24.37
N LEU A 195 -1.99 -14.01 23.91
CA LEU A 195 -1.93 -12.55 23.91
C LEU A 195 -3.07 -11.95 23.06
N GLY A 196 -3.32 -12.47 21.88
CA GLY A 196 -4.42 -11.98 21.02
C GLY A 196 -5.81 -12.13 21.64
N LEU A 197 -6.06 -13.26 22.30
CA LEU A 197 -7.36 -13.57 22.93
C LEU A 197 -7.61 -12.70 24.17
N TYR A 198 -6.63 -12.59 25.07
CA TYR A 198 -6.84 -12.04 26.39
C TYR A 198 -6.40 -10.59 26.58
N SER A 199 -5.61 -10.01 25.67
CA SER A 199 -5.21 -8.59 25.79
C SER A 199 -5.90 -7.68 24.77
N GLY A 200 -6.49 -8.21 23.72
CA GLY A 200 -7.04 -7.38 22.63
C GLY A 200 -5.99 -6.54 21.89
N LEU A 201 -4.72 -6.90 22.00
CA LEU A 201 -3.65 -6.26 21.24
C LEU A 201 -3.82 -6.51 19.74
N ARG A 202 -3.48 -5.51 18.92
CA ARG A 202 -3.40 -5.70 17.48
C ARG A 202 -2.21 -6.59 17.12
N ARG A 203 -2.30 -7.30 16.02
CA ARG A 203 -1.22 -8.18 15.51
C ARG A 203 0.16 -7.50 15.53
N GLU A 204 0.23 -6.28 14.99
CA GLU A 204 1.47 -5.51 14.91
C GLU A 204 1.98 -5.06 16.30
N GLU A 205 1.08 -4.89 17.27
CA GLU A 205 1.40 -4.57 18.66
C GLU A 205 1.97 -5.80 19.38
N ILE A 206 1.36 -6.99 19.16
CA ILE A 206 1.87 -8.26 19.73
C ILE A 206 3.27 -8.56 19.19
N LEU A 207 3.49 -8.41 17.88
CA LEU A 207 4.78 -8.68 17.24
C LEU A 207 5.89 -7.72 17.69
N ALA A 208 5.52 -6.51 18.11
CA ALA A 208 6.46 -5.49 18.63
C ALA A 208 6.57 -5.46 20.15
N LEU A 209 5.82 -6.32 20.85
CA LEU A 209 5.81 -6.34 22.31
C LEU A 209 7.18 -6.77 22.85
N GLN A 210 7.72 -6.01 23.76
CA GLN A 210 8.96 -6.29 24.47
C GLN A 210 8.69 -6.40 25.97
N TRP A 211 9.55 -7.12 26.70
CA TRP A 211 9.39 -7.35 28.12
C TRP A 211 9.45 -6.07 28.97
N ASP A 212 10.07 -5.00 28.47
CA ASP A 212 10.06 -3.66 29.11
C ASP A 212 8.69 -2.99 29.14
N CYS A 213 7.72 -3.55 28.40
CA CYS A 213 6.34 -3.09 28.35
C CYS A 213 5.35 -4.03 29.03
N VAL A 214 5.82 -5.04 29.77
CA VAL A 214 4.99 -6.03 30.47
C VAL A 214 5.21 -5.89 31.97
N PHE A 215 4.18 -5.49 32.71
CA PHE A 215 4.20 -5.19 34.12
C PHE A 215 3.36 -6.21 34.87
N LEU A 216 3.99 -7.29 35.38
CA LEU A 216 3.31 -8.43 36.00
C LEU A 216 3.19 -8.31 37.54
N ASP A 217 4.04 -7.51 38.16
CA ASP A 217 4.16 -7.41 39.61
C ASP A 217 3.42 -6.19 40.21
N GLU A 218 2.72 -5.46 39.34
CA GLU A 218 1.87 -4.35 39.77
C GLU A 218 0.56 -4.86 40.39
N PRO A 219 -0.10 -4.07 41.27
CA PRO A 219 -1.40 -4.45 41.85
C PRO A 219 -2.45 -4.81 40.83
N THR A 220 -2.43 -4.15 39.68
CA THR A 220 -3.20 -4.51 38.50
C THR A 220 -2.22 -4.76 37.35
N PRO A 221 -1.89 -6.02 37.02
CA PRO A 221 -0.95 -6.33 35.97
C PRO A 221 -1.44 -5.80 34.60
N TYR A 222 -0.52 -5.22 33.82
CA TYR A 222 -0.88 -4.60 32.53
C TYR A 222 0.24 -4.72 31.50
N ILE A 223 -0.15 -4.52 30.23
CA ILE A 223 0.76 -4.37 29.10
C ILE A 223 0.66 -2.95 28.55
N SER A 224 1.80 -2.28 28.40
CA SER A 224 1.87 -0.93 27.85
C SER A 224 2.16 -0.97 26.34
N VAL A 225 1.23 -0.47 25.53
CA VAL A 225 1.39 -0.41 24.07
C VAL A 225 2.21 0.82 23.69
N ARG A 226 3.47 0.61 23.34
CA ARG A 226 4.41 1.70 22.99
C ARG A 226 4.99 1.57 21.59
N ARG A 227 4.92 0.37 20.98
CA ARG A 227 5.56 0.03 19.73
C ARG A 227 4.61 -0.76 18.82
N ALA A 228 4.86 -0.70 17.52
CA ALA A 228 4.18 -1.53 16.54
C ALA A 228 5.15 -2.04 15.48
N TRP A 229 4.95 -3.28 15.06
CA TRP A 229 5.72 -3.89 13.99
C TRP A 229 5.27 -3.36 12.64
N ARG A 230 6.22 -3.04 11.75
CA ARG A 230 5.96 -2.56 10.39
C ARG A 230 6.89 -3.25 9.41
N THR A 231 6.48 -3.28 8.16
CA THR A 231 7.34 -3.70 7.05
C THR A 231 7.78 -2.45 6.28
N GLU A 232 9.06 -2.15 6.32
CA GLU A 232 9.69 -1.06 5.56
C GLU A 232 10.71 -1.68 4.61
N HIS A 233 10.62 -1.37 3.31
CA HIS A 233 11.49 -1.94 2.27
C HIS A 233 11.62 -3.47 2.34
N ASN A 234 10.49 -4.16 2.54
CA ASN A 234 10.39 -5.62 2.76
C ASN A 234 11.15 -6.16 3.99
N ARG A 235 11.56 -5.29 4.91
CA ARG A 235 12.20 -5.69 6.16
C ARG A 235 11.29 -5.40 7.35
N PRO A 236 11.27 -6.28 8.36
CA PRO A 236 10.55 -6.05 9.60
C PRO A 236 11.26 -4.95 10.42
N VAL A 237 10.50 -3.95 10.87
CA VAL A 237 11.00 -2.85 11.71
C VAL A 237 10.05 -2.65 12.89
N ILE A 238 10.60 -2.54 14.08
CA ILE A 238 9.84 -2.14 15.28
C ILE A 238 9.83 -0.60 15.34
N SER A 239 8.65 -0.02 15.15
CA SER A 239 8.46 1.42 15.17
C SER A 239 7.89 1.89 16.50
N THR A 240 8.45 2.94 17.06
CA THR A 240 7.90 3.66 18.23
C THR A 240 6.81 4.66 17.82
N THR A 241 6.68 4.94 16.52
CA THR A 241 5.63 5.80 15.98
C THR A 241 4.37 4.97 15.75
N LEU A 242 3.35 5.17 16.57
CA LEU A 242 2.05 4.54 16.42
C LEU A 242 1.16 5.35 15.45
N LYS A 243 0.14 4.70 14.89
CA LYS A 243 -0.77 5.30 13.90
C LYS A 243 -1.53 6.53 14.43
N THR A 244 -1.88 6.51 15.72
CA THR A 244 -2.60 7.60 16.41
C THR A 244 -2.04 7.77 17.82
N LYS A 245 -2.22 8.96 18.41
CA LYS A 245 -1.87 9.21 19.82
C LYS A 245 -2.59 8.25 20.77
N ALA A 246 -3.87 7.96 20.52
CA ALA A 246 -4.70 7.04 21.29
C ALA A 246 -4.27 5.56 21.19
N ALA A 247 -3.37 5.21 20.28
CA ALA A 247 -2.83 3.86 20.20
C ALA A 247 -1.85 3.56 21.36
N ARG A 248 -1.25 4.58 21.97
CA ARG A 248 -0.49 4.44 23.23
C ARG A 248 -1.48 4.27 24.37
N ARG A 249 -1.48 3.12 24.99
CA ARG A 249 -2.40 2.76 26.06
C ARG A 249 -1.82 1.66 26.94
N ASP A 250 -2.30 1.60 28.15
CA ASP A 250 -2.03 0.50 29.07
C ASP A 250 -3.28 -0.40 29.10
N ILE A 251 -3.08 -1.70 28.99
CA ILE A 251 -4.14 -2.70 28.92
C ILE A 251 -4.00 -3.61 30.12
N PRO A 252 -4.95 -3.60 31.08
CA PRO A 252 -4.97 -4.55 32.17
C PRO A 252 -5.15 -5.97 31.60
N ILE A 253 -4.45 -6.93 32.19
CA ILE A 253 -4.45 -8.31 31.72
C ILE A 253 -5.00 -9.26 32.78
N PRO A 254 -5.77 -10.30 32.37
CA PRO A 254 -6.33 -11.26 33.31
C PRO A 254 -5.28 -12.22 33.86
N LYS A 255 -5.60 -12.85 35.00
CA LYS A 255 -4.68 -13.74 35.71
C LYS A 255 -4.15 -14.89 34.84
N CYS A 256 -4.99 -15.49 34.00
CA CYS A 256 -4.58 -16.58 33.10
C CYS A 256 -3.46 -16.15 32.13
N LEU A 257 -3.49 -14.89 31.64
CA LEU A 257 -2.42 -14.35 30.80
C LEU A 257 -1.18 -14.02 31.62
N VAL A 258 -1.34 -13.51 32.85
CA VAL A 258 -0.23 -13.26 33.78
C VAL A 258 0.55 -14.56 34.06
N ASP A 259 -0.17 -15.65 34.38
CA ASP A 259 0.45 -16.94 34.68
C ASP A 259 1.19 -17.48 33.44
N CYS A 260 0.58 -17.42 32.27
CA CYS A 260 1.24 -17.80 31.00
C CYS A 260 2.48 -16.96 30.68
N LEU A 261 2.45 -15.65 30.96
CA LEU A 261 3.58 -14.77 30.75
C LEU A 261 4.69 -15.03 31.78
N ARG A 262 4.37 -15.33 33.04
CA ARG A 262 5.34 -15.70 34.06
C ARG A 262 6.08 -17.00 33.74
N GLU A 263 5.39 -18.03 33.23
CA GLU A 263 6.02 -19.27 32.76
C GLU A 263 7.03 -19.03 31.63
N LYS A 264 6.74 -18.06 30.78
CA LYS A 264 7.56 -17.70 29.61
C LYS A 264 8.52 -16.56 29.88
N SER A 265 8.37 -15.87 31.02
CA SER A 265 9.24 -14.76 31.43
C SER A 265 10.62 -15.30 31.73
N PRO A 266 11.63 -14.90 31.00
CA PRO A 266 12.97 -15.35 31.29
C PRO A 266 13.53 -14.48 32.41
N LEU A 267 13.67 -15.03 33.59
CA LEU A 267 14.51 -14.47 34.69
C LEU A 267 15.96 -14.14 34.25
N LYS A 268 16.34 -14.51 33.03
CA LYS A 268 17.70 -14.39 32.46
C LYS A 268 17.86 -13.53 31.19
N TYR A 269 16.82 -12.85 30.69
CA TYR A 269 16.95 -12.10 29.43
C TYR A 269 16.82 -10.57 29.60
N PRO A 270 17.54 -9.77 28.79
CA PRO A 270 17.47 -8.32 28.87
C PRO A 270 16.04 -7.83 28.54
N LYS A 271 15.60 -6.80 29.30
CA LYS A 271 14.24 -6.21 29.18
C LYS A 271 13.85 -5.77 27.76
N ASN A 272 14.81 -5.47 26.91
CA ASN A 272 14.60 -5.04 25.51
C ASN A 272 14.35 -6.20 24.54
N ARG A 273 14.25 -7.44 25.01
CA ARG A 273 13.96 -8.57 24.13
C ARG A 273 12.48 -8.66 23.86
N ALA A 274 12.12 -8.88 22.57
CA ALA A 274 10.72 -9.04 22.22
C ALA A 274 10.13 -10.32 22.82
N VAL A 275 8.90 -10.19 23.34
CA VAL A 275 8.14 -11.29 23.95
C VAL A 275 7.88 -12.42 22.95
N VAL A 276 7.67 -12.06 21.69
CA VAL A 276 7.31 -12.99 20.60
C VAL A 276 8.47 -13.30 19.65
N ILE A 277 9.56 -12.54 19.62
CA ILE A 277 10.73 -12.80 18.72
C ILE A 277 11.43 -14.13 19.03
N LEU A 278 11.33 -14.67 20.22
CA LEU A 278 11.80 -16.05 20.50
C LEU A 278 11.20 -17.09 19.55
N PHE A 279 10.09 -16.74 18.91
CA PHE A 279 9.38 -17.60 17.96
C PHE A 279 9.59 -17.20 16.49
N CYS A 280 10.05 -15.97 16.19
CA CYS A 280 10.20 -15.51 14.81
C CYS A 280 11.28 -16.27 14.02
N ASN A 281 12.31 -16.81 14.64
CA ASN A 281 13.28 -17.65 13.92
C ASN A 281 12.66 -18.96 13.39
N HIS A 282 11.57 -19.44 14.01
CA HIS A 282 10.76 -20.54 13.50
C HIS A 282 9.51 -20.08 12.73
N LEU A 283 8.98 -18.89 13.03
CA LEU A 283 7.77 -18.37 12.39
C LEU A 283 8.01 -17.76 11.00
N THR A 284 9.22 -17.31 10.68
CA THR A 284 9.54 -16.84 9.32
C THR A 284 9.38 -17.93 8.26
N LEU A 285 9.47 -19.20 8.65
CA LEU A 285 9.19 -20.35 7.77
C LEU A 285 7.70 -20.78 7.77
N ILE A 286 6.94 -20.43 8.80
CA ILE A 286 5.55 -20.90 9.01
C ILE A 286 4.51 -19.78 8.73
N LEU A 287 4.89 -18.52 8.93
CA LEU A 287 3.99 -17.36 8.79
C LEU A 287 3.35 -17.17 7.41
N PRO A 288 3.99 -17.43 6.26
CA PRO A 288 3.30 -17.32 4.98
C PRO A 288 2.08 -18.23 4.87
N SER A 289 2.10 -19.38 5.55
CA SER A 289 1.01 -20.37 5.50
C SER A 289 -0.05 -20.17 6.57
N PHE A 290 0.30 -19.65 7.76
CA PHE A 290 -0.61 -19.48 8.90
C PHE A 290 -1.21 -18.08 9.04
N PHE A 291 -0.53 -17.05 8.57
CA PHE A 291 -0.99 -15.67 8.74
C PHE A 291 -2.33 -15.34 8.09
N PRO A 292 -2.67 -15.82 6.89
CA PRO A 292 -4.00 -15.62 6.32
C PRO A 292 -5.11 -16.28 7.14
N VAL A 293 -4.77 -17.37 7.85
CA VAL A 293 -5.74 -18.22 8.55
C VAL A 293 -6.18 -17.59 9.88
N ILE A 294 -5.22 -17.07 10.65
CA ILE A 294 -5.51 -16.43 11.95
C ILE A 294 -6.20 -15.07 11.76
N LEU A 295 -5.87 -14.36 10.68
CA LEU A 295 -6.44 -13.03 10.39
C LEU A 295 -7.83 -13.05 9.76
N LEU A 296 -8.24 -14.15 9.13
CA LEU A 296 -9.47 -14.19 8.34
C LEU A 296 -10.68 -14.72 9.12
N GLY A 297 -10.53 -15.08 10.40
CA GLY A 297 -11.60 -15.71 11.14
C GLY A 297 -11.99 -17.10 10.57
N THR A 298 -11.09 -17.71 9.78
CA THR A 298 -11.30 -18.99 9.12
C THR A 298 -10.71 -20.16 9.90
N THR A 299 -10.14 -19.90 11.08
CA THR A 299 -9.54 -20.93 11.95
C THR A 299 -10.54 -22.05 12.23
N ILE A 300 -11.82 -21.71 12.38
CA ILE A 300 -12.89 -22.67 12.63
C ILE A 300 -13.15 -23.57 11.42
N ASN A 301 -13.12 -23.02 10.21
CA ASN A 301 -13.32 -23.82 8.99
C ASN A 301 -12.13 -24.76 8.73
N LEU A 302 -10.93 -24.38 9.14
CA LEU A 302 -9.75 -25.22 9.01
C LEU A 302 -9.73 -26.36 10.02
N VAL A 303 -10.17 -26.12 11.25
CA VAL A 303 -10.33 -27.17 12.27
C VAL A 303 -11.47 -28.12 11.88
N LYS A 304 -12.61 -27.60 11.42
CA LYS A 304 -13.75 -28.42 10.96
C LYS A 304 -13.43 -29.23 9.69
N ASN A 305 -12.61 -28.70 8.79
CA ASN A 305 -12.26 -29.39 7.53
C ASN A 305 -10.98 -30.24 7.62
N GLY A 306 -10.41 -30.43 8.81
CA GLY A 306 -9.20 -31.25 8.99
C GLY A 306 -7.93 -30.65 8.38
N PHE A 307 -7.99 -29.44 7.84
CA PHE A 307 -6.87 -28.84 7.09
C PHE A 307 -5.65 -28.50 7.98
N LEU A 308 -5.90 -28.11 9.24
CA LEU A 308 -4.83 -27.94 10.23
C LEU A 308 -4.24 -29.29 10.67
N ALA A 309 -5.05 -30.33 10.73
CA ALA A 309 -4.61 -31.67 11.12
C ALA A 309 -3.77 -32.35 10.01
N SER A 310 -4.13 -32.11 8.73
CA SER A 310 -3.46 -32.80 7.62
C SER A 310 -2.15 -32.17 7.15
N ASN A 311 -1.99 -30.84 7.27
CA ASN A 311 -0.82 -30.15 6.73
C ASN A 311 0.19 -29.64 7.76
N CYS A 312 -0.18 -29.57 9.05
CA CYS A 312 0.69 -29.03 10.09
C CYS A 312 0.96 -29.97 11.26
N ILE A 313 0.16 -31.02 11.42
CA ILE A 313 0.36 -32.02 12.48
C ILE A 313 0.41 -33.39 11.79
N LYS A 314 1.59 -33.80 11.31
CA LYS A 314 1.86 -35.22 11.21
C LYS A 314 1.80 -35.75 12.64
N PRO A 315 0.90 -36.66 12.98
CA PRO A 315 0.91 -37.24 14.32
C PRO A 315 2.28 -37.91 14.50
N TYR A 316 2.94 -37.55 15.59
CA TYR A 316 4.15 -38.23 16.03
C TYR A 316 3.76 -39.68 16.29
N GLN A 317 3.97 -40.54 15.31
CA GLN A 317 3.79 -41.99 15.50
C GLN A 317 4.86 -42.41 16.50
N LYS A 318 4.42 -42.70 17.74
CA LYS A 318 5.23 -43.47 18.69
C LYS A 318 5.66 -44.75 17.99
N GLN A 319 6.94 -44.84 17.66
CA GLN A 319 7.55 -46.12 17.29
C GLN A 319 7.28 -47.07 18.44
N LYS A 320 6.51 -48.13 18.18
CA LYS A 320 6.37 -49.27 19.09
C LYS A 320 7.75 -49.89 19.26
N PRO A 321 8.21 -50.12 20.50
CA PRO A 321 9.43 -50.88 20.68
C PRO A 321 9.26 -52.26 20.05
N GLY A 322 10.21 -52.65 19.17
CA GLY A 322 10.25 -53.97 18.61
C GLY A 322 10.30 -55.02 19.72
N LYS A 323 9.47 -56.04 19.61
CA LYS A 323 9.59 -57.25 20.43
C LYS A 323 10.78 -58.09 19.91
N PRO A 324 11.48 -58.81 20.82
CA PRO A 324 12.66 -59.57 20.53
C PRO A 324 12.45 -60.69 19.53
#